data_b7f737a55dda5f45047dc7fe72dd154f
#
_entry.id   b7f737a55dda5f45047dc7fe72dd154f
#
_cell.length_a   1.000
_cell.length_b   1.000
_cell.length_c   1.000
_cell.angle_alpha   90.00
_cell.angle_beta   90.00
_cell.angle_gamma   90.00
#
_symmetry.space_group_name_H-M   'P 1'
#
loop_
_entity.id
_entity.type
_entity.pdbx_description
1 polymer ?
#
loop_
_entity_poly.entity_id
_entity_poly.type
_entity_poly.pdbx_seq_one_letter_code
_entity_poly.pdbx_strand_id
1 'polypeptide(L)'
;MSEKKDFLKEVVKHIDIKQHNVVPLVDAMADMAFTARDLNRAANILDTMIKDKDCAVILTLAGSLFSAGLKKVVYDMIMNNMVDAIVSTGAIMVDQDFFEALGFKHY
;
A
#
# COMPACT_ATOMS: atom_id res chain seq x y z
N MET A 1 10.72 1.83 35.97
CA MET A 1 10.04 1.01 34.94
C MET A 1 9.20 1.94 34.09
N SER A 2 9.32 1.89 32.76
CA SER A 2 8.43 2.64 31.87
C SER A 2 7.00 2.07 31.99
N GLU A 3 6.02 2.94 32.15
CA GLU A 3 4.62 2.52 32.19
C GLU A 3 4.10 2.17 30.79
N LYS A 4 3.07 1.32 30.69
CA LYS A 4 2.41 0.97 29.42
C LYS A 4 2.07 2.22 28.59
N LYS A 5 1.70 3.31 29.24
CA LYS A 5 1.40 4.60 28.59
C LYS A 5 2.58 5.19 27.82
N ASP A 6 3.82 4.86 28.20
CA ASP A 6 5.01 5.38 27.52
C ASP A 6 5.22 4.75 26.15
N PHE A 7 4.71 3.54 25.93
CA PHE A 7 4.79 2.81 24.65
C PHE A 7 3.62 3.13 23.70
N LEU A 8 2.55 3.79 24.17
CA LEU A 8 1.35 4.08 23.40
C LEU A 8 1.26 5.57 23.02
N LYS A 9 2.39 6.20 22.71
CA LYS A 9 2.47 7.62 22.37
C LYS A 9 2.50 7.88 20.87
N GLU A 10 3.25 7.05 20.14
CA GLU A 10 3.44 7.24 18.71
C GLU A 10 2.52 6.34 17.90
N VAL A 11 1.41 6.89 17.44
CA VAL A 11 0.45 6.19 16.59
C VAL A 11 0.99 6.09 15.18
N VAL A 12 0.91 4.90 14.58
CA VAL A 12 1.25 4.71 13.16
C VAL A 12 0.33 5.57 12.29
N LYS A 13 0.93 6.32 11.36
CA LYS A 13 0.22 7.16 10.40
C LYS A 13 0.26 6.52 9.02
N HIS A 14 -0.90 6.47 8.37
CA HIS A 14 -0.97 5.97 7.00
C HIS A 14 -0.47 7.01 6.00
N ILE A 15 0.43 6.60 5.11
CA ILE A 15 0.97 7.48 4.08
C ILE A 15 -0.11 7.84 3.05
N ASP A 16 -0.18 9.12 2.70
CA ASP A 16 -0.97 9.61 1.57
C ASP A 16 -0.04 9.80 0.36
N ILE A 17 0.04 8.78 -0.48
CA ILE A 17 0.92 8.81 -1.67
C ILE A 17 0.51 9.86 -2.70
N LYS A 18 -0.75 10.34 -2.67
CA LYS A 18 -1.22 11.39 -3.59
C LYS A 18 -0.59 12.76 -3.33
N GLN A 19 0.03 12.94 -2.17
CA GLN A 19 0.78 14.15 -1.83
C GLN A 19 2.21 14.15 -2.38
N HIS A 20 2.63 13.05 -3.00
CA HIS A 20 4.00 12.87 -3.49
C HIS A 20 3.99 12.54 -4.98
N ASN A 21 4.84 13.22 -5.74
CA ASN A 21 5.07 12.88 -7.14
C ASN A 21 6.42 12.20 -7.31
N VAL A 22 6.41 10.88 -7.44
CA VAL A 22 7.60 10.06 -7.65
C VAL A 22 7.76 9.60 -9.10
N VAL A 23 6.84 9.97 -9.99
CA VAL A 23 6.87 9.57 -11.41
C VAL A 23 8.21 9.90 -12.06
N PRO A 24 8.76 11.13 -11.97
CA PRO A 24 10.04 11.43 -12.61
C PRO A 24 11.20 10.60 -12.07
N LEU A 25 11.16 10.23 -10.79
CA LEU A 25 12.19 9.37 -10.19
C LEU A 25 12.09 7.94 -10.74
N VAL A 26 10.89 7.38 -10.78
CA VAL A 26 10.67 6.02 -11.30
C VAL A 26 10.96 5.95 -12.79
N ASP A 27 10.62 6.99 -13.56
CA ASP A 27 10.93 7.06 -14.98
C ASP A 27 12.44 7.08 -15.24
N ALA A 28 13.20 7.84 -14.46
CA ALA A 28 14.66 7.86 -14.56
C ALA A 28 15.32 6.50 -14.26
N MET A 29 14.64 5.63 -13.49
CA MET A 29 15.12 4.29 -13.19
C MET A 29 15.10 3.35 -14.39
N ALA A 30 14.42 3.70 -15.50
CA ALA A 30 14.43 2.93 -16.74
C ALA A 30 15.84 2.76 -17.32
N ASP A 31 16.69 3.76 -17.16
CA ASP A 31 18.06 3.78 -17.66
C ASP A 31 19.08 3.15 -16.70
N MET A 32 18.61 2.66 -15.56
CA MET A 32 19.44 1.97 -14.57
C MET A 32 19.50 0.46 -14.85
N ALA A 33 20.15 -0.28 -13.95
CA ALA A 33 20.22 -1.74 -14.01
C ALA A 33 19.55 -2.38 -12.80
N PHE A 34 19.38 -3.70 -12.86
CA PHE A 34 18.84 -4.53 -11.78
C PHE A 34 17.44 -4.07 -11.30
N THR A 35 17.21 -4.11 -10.00
CA THR A 35 15.90 -3.86 -9.38
C THR A 35 15.35 -2.46 -9.64
N ALA A 36 16.18 -1.46 -9.86
CA ALA A 36 15.69 -0.11 -10.19
C ALA A 36 14.95 -0.10 -11.55
N ARG A 37 15.57 -0.69 -12.58
CA ARG A 37 14.93 -0.85 -13.90
C ARG A 37 13.70 -1.74 -13.81
N ASP A 38 13.75 -2.80 -12.99
CA ASP A 38 12.61 -3.69 -12.81
C ASP A 38 11.44 -2.99 -12.12
N LEU A 39 11.70 -2.07 -11.20
CA LEU A 39 10.66 -1.24 -10.58
C LEU A 39 9.96 -0.35 -11.61
N ASN A 40 10.72 0.34 -12.48
CA ASN A 40 10.16 1.13 -13.58
C ASN A 40 9.30 0.24 -14.49
N ARG A 41 9.81 -0.93 -14.88
CA ARG A 41 9.07 -1.88 -15.72
C ARG A 41 7.77 -2.35 -15.06
N ALA A 42 7.81 -2.67 -13.77
CA ALA A 42 6.62 -3.08 -13.03
C ALA A 42 5.57 -1.96 -12.96
N ALA A 43 6.00 -0.70 -12.74
CA ALA A 43 5.11 0.45 -12.74
C ALA A 43 4.43 0.64 -14.10
N ASN A 44 5.18 0.53 -15.20
CA ASN A 44 4.64 0.64 -16.57
C ASN A 44 3.67 -0.50 -16.91
N ILE A 45 3.95 -1.72 -16.45
CA ILE A 45 3.03 -2.86 -16.63
C ILE A 45 1.72 -2.60 -15.89
N LEU A 46 1.78 -2.18 -14.63
CA LEU A 46 0.59 -1.87 -13.85
C LEU A 46 -0.24 -0.73 -14.49
N ASP A 47 0.42 0.32 -14.95
CA ASP A 47 -0.25 1.43 -15.65
C ASP A 47 -0.96 0.94 -16.93
N THR A 48 -0.34 0.04 -17.67
CA THR A 48 -0.95 -0.59 -18.85
C THR A 48 -2.16 -1.44 -18.48
N MET A 49 -2.04 -2.27 -17.44
CA MET A 49 -3.14 -3.12 -16.96
C MET A 49 -4.36 -2.29 -16.53
N ILE A 50 -4.13 -1.19 -15.79
CA ILE A 50 -5.22 -0.31 -15.32
C ILE A 50 -5.93 0.38 -16.49
N LYS A 51 -5.23 0.69 -17.57
CA LYS A 51 -5.79 1.35 -18.76
C LYS A 51 -6.50 0.39 -19.72
N ASP A 52 -6.20 -0.89 -19.64
CA ASP A 52 -6.80 -1.93 -20.49
C ASP A 52 -8.15 -2.36 -19.93
N LYS A 53 -9.22 -2.12 -20.67
CA LYS A 53 -10.60 -2.44 -20.28
C LYS A 53 -10.91 -3.94 -20.22
N ASP A 54 -10.09 -4.75 -20.90
CA ASP A 54 -10.24 -6.19 -20.96
C ASP A 54 -9.32 -6.92 -19.95
N CYS A 55 -8.58 -6.14 -19.13
CA CYS A 55 -7.68 -6.64 -18.09
C CYS A 55 -8.30 -6.49 -16.71
N ALA A 56 -8.44 -7.59 -15.97
CA ALA A 56 -8.79 -7.56 -14.56
C ALA A 56 -7.52 -7.49 -13.69
N VAL A 57 -7.49 -6.54 -12.77
CA VAL A 57 -6.38 -6.34 -11.82
C VAL A 57 -6.73 -6.96 -10.47
N ILE A 58 -6.05 -8.03 -10.11
CA ILE A 58 -6.21 -8.70 -8.80
C ILE A 58 -5.01 -8.37 -7.92
N LEU A 59 -5.25 -7.65 -6.82
CA LEU A 59 -4.23 -7.31 -5.85
C LEU A 59 -4.14 -8.38 -4.76
N THR A 60 -2.98 -9.01 -4.63
CA THR A 60 -2.72 -9.96 -3.55
C THR A 60 -1.92 -9.31 -2.44
N LEU A 61 -2.38 -9.44 -1.20
CA LEU A 61 -1.79 -8.82 -0.04
C LEU A 61 -1.44 -9.86 1.03
N ALA A 62 -0.25 -9.74 1.59
CA ALA A 62 0.23 -10.58 2.70
C ALA A 62 1.03 -9.77 3.72
N GLY A 63 1.24 -10.36 4.89
CA GLY A 63 1.92 -9.67 6.00
C GLY A 63 1.04 -8.62 6.67
N SER A 64 1.65 -7.68 7.38
CA SER A 64 0.96 -6.65 8.16
C SER A 64 1.12 -5.26 7.54
N LEU A 65 0.85 -5.13 6.23
CA LEU A 65 1.07 -3.88 5.48
C LEU A 65 0.21 -2.73 6.01
N PHE A 66 -1.00 -3.00 6.47
CA PHE A 66 -1.87 -1.96 7.03
C PHE A 66 -1.34 -1.47 8.38
N SER A 67 -0.86 -2.38 9.23
CA SER A 67 -0.18 -2.01 10.48
C SER A 67 1.09 -1.19 10.22
N ALA A 68 1.75 -1.41 9.07
CA ALA A 68 2.92 -0.64 8.65
C ALA A 68 2.60 0.75 8.07
N GLY A 69 1.33 1.14 7.96
CA GLY A 69 0.93 2.46 7.48
C GLY A 69 0.54 2.54 5.99
N LEU A 70 0.29 1.42 5.32
CA LEU A 70 -0.04 1.36 3.89
C LEU A 70 -1.54 1.23 3.58
N LYS A 71 -2.41 1.22 4.59
CA LYS A 71 -3.87 1.07 4.41
C LYS A 71 -4.45 2.11 3.45
N LYS A 72 -4.04 3.39 3.59
CA LYS A 72 -4.53 4.46 2.73
C LYS A 72 -4.15 4.26 1.26
N VAL A 73 -3.01 3.65 0.97
CA VAL A 73 -2.60 3.32 -0.41
C VAL A 73 -3.62 2.37 -1.05
N VAL A 74 -3.95 1.28 -0.36
CA VAL A 74 -4.91 0.29 -0.86
C VAL A 74 -6.31 0.90 -0.97
N TYR A 75 -6.73 1.70 0.01
CA TYR A 75 -7.98 2.45 -0.04
C TYR A 75 -8.06 3.34 -1.30
N ASP A 76 -7.01 4.11 -1.58
CA ASP A 76 -6.97 4.97 -2.76
C ASP A 76 -6.98 4.17 -4.07
N MET A 77 -6.34 3.00 -4.13
CA MET A 77 -6.41 2.11 -5.29
C MET A 77 -7.84 1.63 -5.56
N ILE A 78 -8.57 1.25 -4.52
CA ILE A 78 -9.99 0.84 -4.64
C ILE A 78 -10.84 2.02 -5.11
N MET A 79 -10.72 3.17 -4.45
CA MET A 79 -11.53 4.35 -4.74
C MET A 79 -11.30 4.93 -6.14
N ASN A 80 -10.15 4.66 -6.74
CA ASN A 80 -9.82 5.09 -8.09
C ASN A 80 -9.95 3.97 -9.14
N ASN A 81 -10.64 2.88 -8.82
CA ASN A 81 -10.87 1.74 -9.71
C ASN A 81 -9.58 1.16 -10.32
N MET A 82 -8.50 1.12 -9.54
CA MET A 82 -7.22 0.56 -9.98
C MET A 82 -7.14 -0.96 -9.75
N VAL A 83 -8.07 -1.52 -9.00
CA VAL A 83 -8.14 -2.96 -8.69
C VAL A 83 -9.58 -3.44 -8.78
N ASP A 84 -9.77 -4.65 -9.31
CA ASP A 84 -11.08 -5.30 -9.46
C ASP A 84 -11.35 -6.29 -8.34
N ALA A 85 -10.29 -6.89 -7.79
CA ALA A 85 -10.41 -7.82 -6.68
C ALA A 85 -9.17 -7.76 -5.76
N ILE A 86 -9.38 -8.09 -4.49
CA ILE A 86 -8.31 -8.21 -3.50
C ILE A 86 -8.36 -9.61 -2.88
N VAL A 87 -7.21 -10.26 -2.86
CA VAL A 87 -6.99 -11.51 -2.13
C VAL A 87 -6.01 -11.23 -1.00
N SER A 88 -6.43 -11.45 0.23
CA SER A 88 -5.68 -11.01 1.40
C SER A 88 -5.59 -12.09 2.47
N THR A 89 -4.52 -12.04 3.25
CA THR A 89 -4.39 -12.84 4.48
C THR A 89 -5.15 -12.19 5.63
N GLY A 90 -5.46 -12.99 6.67
CA GLY A 90 -6.07 -12.50 7.90
C GLY A 90 -5.23 -11.42 8.60
N ALA A 91 -3.91 -11.46 8.46
CA ALA A 91 -3.01 -10.45 9.03
C ALA A 91 -3.28 -9.03 8.49
N ILE A 92 -3.75 -8.89 7.26
CA ILE A 92 -4.14 -7.59 6.70
C ILE A 92 -5.49 -7.14 7.25
N MET A 93 -6.50 -8.02 7.19
CA MET A 93 -7.89 -7.65 7.46
C MET A 93 -8.22 -7.64 8.95
N VAL A 94 -7.66 -8.57 9.72
CA VAL A 94 -8.01 -8.74 11.13
C VAL A 94 -7.10 -7.91 12.03
N ASP A 95 -5.79 -8.01 11.85
CA ASP A 95 -4.82 -7.42 12.80
C ASP A 95 -4.80 -5.90 12.77
N GLN A 96 -5.22 -5.29 11.70
CA GLN A 96 -5.29 -3.84 11.58
C GLN A 96 -6.71 -3.34 11.33
N ASP A 97 -7.31 -3.72 10.21
CA ASP A 97 -8.52 -3.07 9.72
C ASP A 97 -9.69 -3.29 10.67
N PHE A 98 -9.88 -4.53 11.11
CA PHE A 98 -10.92 -4.88 12.07
C PHE A 98 -10.70 -4.21 13.43
N PHE A 99 -9.46 -4.23 13.96
CA PHE A 99 -9.17 -3.62 15.25
C PHE A 99 -9.24 -2.09 15.21
N GLU A 100 -8.85 -1.46 14.11
CA GLU A 100 -9.04 -0.01 13.92
C GLU A 100 -10.53 0.36 13.85
N ALA A 101 -11.36 -0.45 13.19
CA ALA A 101 -12.81 -0.25 13.16
C ALA A 101 -13.44 -0.34 14.56
N LEU A 102 -12.84 -1.10 15.48
CA LEU A 102 -13.22 -1.16 16.89
C LEU A 102 -12.64 0.01 17.74
N GLY A 103 -11.89 0.92 17.14
CA GLY A 103 -11.31 2.08 17.83
C GLY A 103 -9.91 1.86 18.39
N PHE A 104 -9.29 0.73 18.15
CA PHE A 104 -7.88 0.49 18.52
C PHE A 104 -6.92 1.18 17.57
N LYS A 105 -5.67 1.34 17.98
CA LYS A 105 -4.60 1.96 17.18
C LYS A 105 -3.35 1.11 17.22
N HIS A 106 -2.54 1.21 16.16
CA HIS A 106 -1.19 0.66 16.11
C HIS A 106 -0.16 1.73 16.48
N TYR A 107 0.92 1.30 17.15
CA TYR A 107 1.94 2.18 17.71
C TYR A 107 3.34 1.72 17.30
#